data_aa4a328bafa06eebd7a220f2f6bf244c
#
_entry.id   aa4a328bafa06eebd7a220f2f6bf244c
#
_cell.length_a   1.000
_cell.length_b   1.000
_cell.length_c   1.000
_cell.angle_alpha   90.00
_cell.angle_beta   90.00
_cell.angle_gamma   90.00
#
_symmetry.space_group_name_H-M   'P 1'
#
loop_
_entity.id
_entity.type
_entity.pdbx_description
1 polymer ?
#
loop_
_entity_poly.entity_id
_entity_poly.type
_entity_poly.pdbx_seq_one_letter_code
_entity_poly.pdbx_strand_id
1 'polypeptide(L)'
;YRLGTREVVAQDGAVRLPDGTLAGSLLTMDAAVRRALALGATCRDVARMAALTPAALLGVPAGLRPGNPADLVVLDEGGQVQLTLVGGAVAFQAGRP
;
A
#
# COMPACT_ATOMS: atom_id res chain seq x y z
N TYR A 1 4.46 12.83 -15.19
CA TYR A 1 4.91 12.27 -13.94
C TYR A 1 6.18 12.94 -13.44
N ARG A 2 6.24 13.26 -12.19
CA ARG A 2 7.45 13.81 -11.56
C ARG A 2 7.85 12.99 -10.34
N LEU A 3 9.14 12.75 -10.20
CA LEU A 3 9.74 12.16 -9.01
C LEU A 3 10.71 13.20 -8.43
N GLY A 4 10.30 13.87 -7.34
CA GLY A 4 11.02 15.03 -6.84
C GLY A 4 11.05 16.15 -7.88
N THR A 5 12.25 16.54 -8.34
CA THR A 5 12.44 17.55 -9.38
C THR A 5 12.63 16.97 -10.77
N ARG A 6 12.60 15.63 -10.92
CA ARG A 6 12.83 14.94 -12.20
C ARG A 6 11.53 14.45 -12.81
N GLU A 7 11.43 14.61 -14.13
CA GLU A 7 10.38 13.97 -14.89
C GLU A 7 10.68 12.48 -15.06
N VAL A 8 9.63 11.67 -14.95
CA VAL A 8 9.71 10.22 -15.13
C VAL A 8 8.55 9.75 -16.00
N VAL A 9 8.73 8.61 -16.65
CA VAL A 9 7.74 7.99 -17.52
C VAL A 9 7.35 6.64 -16.97
N ALA A 10 6.04 6.38 -16.85
CA ALA A 10 5.51 5.06 -16.51
C ALA A 10 5.51 4.23 -17.79
N GLN A 11 6.32 3.16 -17.84
CA GLN A 11 6.49 2.32 -19.01
C GLN A 11 6.83 0.89 -18.61
N ASP A 12 6.13 -0.08 -19.21
CA ASP A 12 6.39 -1.51 -19.04
C ASP A 12 6.43 -1.95 -17.57
N GLY A 13 5.49 -1.45 -16.75
CA GLY A 13 5.39 -1.80 -15.34
C GLY A 13 6.43 -1.14 -14.44
N ALA A 14 7.19 -0.19 -14.96
CA ALA A 14 8.24 0.52 -14.21
C ALA A 14 8.16 2.02 -14.46
N VAL A 15 8.76 2.77 -13.56
CA VAL A 15 8.93 4.22 -13.69
C VAL A 15 10.37 4.49 -14.11
N ARG A 16 10.54 5.20 -15.23
CA ARG A 16 11.86 5.45 -15.82
C ARG A 16 12.09 6.94 -16.06
N LEU A 17 13.35 7.34 -16.02
CA LEU A 17 13.76 8.65 -16.51
C LEU A 17 13.64 8.70 -18.04
N PRO A 18 13.61 9.90 -18.67
CA PRO A 18 13.47 10.01 -20.12
C PRO A 18 14.57 9.27 -20.90
N ASP A 19 15.76 9.08 -20.31
CA ASP A 19 16.87 8.34 -20.91
C ASP A 19 16.74 6.81 -20.80
N GLY A 20 15.65 6.31 -20.18
CA GLY A 20 15.42 4.88 -19.97
C GLY A 20 15.93 4.33 -18.65
N THR A 21 16.62 5.13 -17.84
CA THR A 21 17.13 4.70 -16.53
C THR A 21 15.96 4.39 -15.59
N LEU A 22 16.04 3.25 -14.88
CA LEU A 22 15.02 2.84 -13.92
C LEU A 22 14.97 3.84 -12.76
N ALA A 23 13.79 4.44 -12.53
CA ALA A 23 13.58 5.43 -11.48
C ALA A 23 12.70 4.90 -10.35
N GLY A 24 11.91 3.85 -10.58
CA GLY A 24 11.04 3.30 -9.56
C GLY A 24 10.12 2.22 -10.10
N SER A 25 9.12 1.87 -9.30
CA SER A 25 8.14 0.83 -9.63
C SER A 25 6.74 1.42 -9.74
N LEU A 26 5.88 0.77 -10.52
CA LEU A 26 4.45 1.03 -10.55
C LEU A 26 3.69 0.14 -9.57
N LEU A 27 4.41 -0.64 -8.76
CA LEU A 27 3.80 -1.53 -7.78
C LEU A 27 3.07 -0.71 -6.70
N THR A 28 1.78 -0.97 -6.55
CA THR A 28 0.98 -0.39 -5.47
C THR A 28 1.11 -1.25 -4.21
N MET A 29 0.81 -0.68 -3.04
CA MET A 29 0.93 -1.41 -1.78
C MET A 29 -0.03 -2.60 -1.73
N ASP A 30 -1.25 -2.45 -2.22
CA ASP A 30 -2.22 -3.54 -2.26
C ASP A 30 -1.75 -4.69 -3.16
N ALA A 31 -1.15 -4.37 -4.30
CA ALA A 31 -0.57 -5.39 -5.18
C ALA A 31 0.62 -6.09 -4.52
N ALA A 32 1.45 -5.36 -3.78
CA ALA A 32 2.55 -5.96 -3.03
C ALA A 32 2.05 -6.94 -1.96
N VAL A 33 1.00 -6.56 -1.23
CA VAL A 33 0.36 -7.43 -0.24
C VAL A 33 -0.18 -8.71 -0.89
N ARG A 34 -0.89 -8.59 -2.01
CA ARG A 34 -1.41 -9.77 -2.73
C ARG A 34 -0.29 -10.70 -3.19
N ARG A 35 0.81 -10.15 -3.68
CA ARG A 35 1.98 -10.96 -4.07
C ARG A 35 2.60 -11.69 -2.89
N ALA A 36 2.74 -11.03 -1.75
CA ALA A 36 3.27 -11.65 -0.54
C ALA A 36 2.36 -12.79 -0.07
N LEU A 37 1.04 -12.59 -0.06
CA LEU A 37 0.07 -13.61 0.29
C LEU A 37 0.17 -14.81 -0.67
N ALA A 38 0.30 -14.55 -1.98
CA ALA A 38 0.45 -15.61 -2.98
C ALA A 38 1.73 -16.42 -2.80
N LEU A 39 2.78 -15.82 -2.23
CA LEU A 39 4.05 -16.47 -1.93
C LEU A 39 4.03 -17.22 -0.59
N GLY A 40 2.93 -17.19 0.14
CA GLY A 40 2.77 -17.95 1.38
C GLY A 40 2.86 -17.14 2.66
N ALA A 41 2.98 -15.81 2.58
CA ALA A 41 2.94 -14.98 3.77
C ALA A 41 1.55 -15.02 4.42
N THR A 42 1.50 -14.94 5.74
CA THR A 42 0.23 -14.88 6.47
C THR A 42 -0.31 -13.44 6.47
N CYS A 43 -1.59 -13.29 6.82
CA CYS A 43 -2.18 -11.96 7.01
C CYS A 43 -1.41 -11.15 8.07
N ARG A 44 -0.97 -11.81 9.14
CA ARG A 44 -0.15 -11.17 10.18
C ARG A 44 1.19 -10.68 9.62
N ASP A 45 1.84 -11.48 8.78
CA ASP A 45 3.11 -11.11 8.16
C ASP A 45 2.95 -9.87 7.29
N VAL A 46 1.93 -9.83 6.43
CA VAL A 46 1.73 -8.68 5.54
C VAL A 46 1.31 -7.43 6.32
N ALA A 47 0.58 -7.57 7.42
CA ALA A 47 0.26 -6.43 8.27
C ALA A 47 1.53 -5.82 8.89
N ARG A 48 2.47 -6.66 9.31
CA ARG A 48 3.77 -6.19 9.82
C ARG A 48 4.58 -5.51 8.72
N MET A 49 4.72 -6.17 7.58
CA MET A 49 5.55 -5.67 6.48
C MET A 49 5.01 -4.38 5.87
N ALA A 50 3.70 -4.26 5.72
CA ALA A 50 3.08 -3.14 5.03
C ALA A 50 2.74 -1.97 5.95
N ALA A 51 2.58 -2.19 7.24
CA ALA A 51 2.06 -1.17 8.14
C ALA A 51 2.86 -1.03 9.45
N LEU A 52 2.96 -2.10 10.24
CA LEU A 52 3.49 -1.97 11.62
C LEU A 52 4.97 -1.63 11.65
N THR A 53 5.79 -2.30 10.86
CA THR A 53 7.24 -2.04 10.82
C THR A 53 7.55 -0.66 10.26
N PRO A 54 6.96 -0.23 9.12
CA PRO A 54 7.16 1.14 8.65
C PRO A 54 6.71 2.20 9.66
N ALA A 55 5.57 1.98 10.33
CA ALA A 55 5.07 2.93 11.34
C ALA A 55 6.03 3.03 12.53
N ALA A 56 6.60 1.91 12.98
CA ALA A 56 7.57 1.91 14.06
C ALA A 56 8.83 2.70 13.70
N LEU A 57 9.29 2.61 12.46
CA LEU A 57 10.44 3.39 11.99
C LEU A 57 10.15 4.89 11.98
N LEU A 58 8.92 5.28 11.68
CA LEU A 58 8.50 6.68 11.64
C LEU A 58 8.06 7.21 13.01
N GLY A 59 7.89 6.35 14.00
CA GLY A 59 7.41 6.75 15.31
C GLY A 59 5.93 7.15 15.34
N VAL A 60 5.12 6.65 14.40
CA VAL A 60 3.70 6.96 14.32
C VAL A 60 2.86 5.79 14.83
N PRO A 61 1.64 6.06 15.39
CA PRO A 61 0.77 5.00 15.86
C PRO A 61 0.29 4.12 14.72
N ALA A 62 0.20 2.81 14.98
CA ALA A 62 -0.37 1.85 14.03
C ALA A 62 -0.98 0.68 14.77
N GLY A 63 -1.86 -0.05 14.08
CA GLY A 63 -2.51 -1.23 14.62
C GLY A 63 -3.93 -0.96 15.09
N LEU A 64 -4.67 -2.06 15.25
CA LEU A 64 -6.07 -2.05 15.65
C LEU A 64 -6.16 -1.97 17.17
N ARG A 65 -5.98 -0.77 17.72
CA ARG A 65 -6.03 -0.52 19.16
C ARG A 65 -6.92 0.68 19.46
N PRO A 66 -7.71 0.63 20.55
CA PRO A 66 -8.47 1.80 20.99
C PRO A 66 -7.52 2.98 21.19
N GLY A 67 -7.93 4.16 20.73
CA GLY A 67 -7.14 5.38 20.80
C GLY A 67 -6.26 5.65 19.57
N ASN A 68 -6.01 4.66 18.75
CA ASN A 68 -5.29 4.88 17.49
C ASN A 68 -6.21 5.47 16.42
N PRO A 69 -5.65 6.23 15.44
CA PRO A 69 -6.43 6.69 14.30
C PRO A 69 -7.10 5.51 13.58
N ALA A 70 -8.33 5.72 13.11
CA ALA A 70 -9.06 4.70 12.35
C ALA A 70 -8.65 4.75 10.87
N ASP A 71 -7.39 4.45 10.61
CA ASP A 71 -6.80 4.27 9.28
C ASP A 71 -6.70 2.78 9.04
N LEU A 72 -7.73 2.22 8.42
CA LEU A 72 -7.95 0.78 8.35
C LEU A 72 -8.23 0.35 6.92
N VAL A 73 -7.89 -0.90 6.63
CA VAL A 73 -8.26 -1.53 5.37
C VAL A 73 -8.88 -2.89 5.67
N VAL A 74 -9.92 -3.23 4.93
CA VAL A 74 -10.54 -4.56 4.96
C VAL A 74 -10.19 -5.25 3.65
N LEU A 75 -9.59 -6.43 3.77
CA LEU A 75 -9.21 -7.25 2.62
C LEU A 75 -10.07 -8.51 2.58
N ASP A 76 -10.34 -9.01 1.37
CA ASP A 76 -10.88 -10.35 1.21
C ASP A 76 -9.77 -11.40 1.34
N GLU A 77 -10.12 -12.68 1.19
CA GLU A 77 -9.17 -13.79 1.33
C GLU A 77 -8.01 -13.72 0.34
N GLY A 78 -8.24 -13.18 -0.83
CA GLY A 78 -7.21 -13.02 -1.86
C GLY A 78 -6.38 -11.74 -1.73
N GLY A 79 -6.69 -10.90 -0.74
CA GLY A 79 -5.99 -9.63 -0.54
C GLY A 79 -6.55 -8.47 -1.34
N GLN A 80 -7.73 -8.62 -1.94
CA GLN A 80 -8.40 -7.50 -2.62
C GLN A 80 -9.00 -6.55 -1.59
N VAL A 81 -8.78 -5.27 -1.80
CA VAL A 81 -9.29 -4.24 -0.89
C VAL A 81 -10.80 -4.10 -1.03
N GLN A 82 -11.52 -4.26 0.07
CA GLN A 82 -12.98 -4.13 0.12
C GLN A 82 -13.41 -2.79 0.70
N LEU A 83 -12.65 -2.27 1.65
CA LEU A 83 -12.96 -1.03 2.33
C LEU A 83 -11.67 -0.37 2.80
N THR A 84 -11.59 0.94 2.65
CA THR A 84 -10.50 1.73 3.24
C THR A 84 -11.11 2.87 4.06
N LEU A 85 -10.69 2.98 5.30
CA LEU A 85 -11.04 4.11 6.17
C LEU A 85 -9.81 4.97 6.40
N VAL A 86 -9.99 6.26 6.36
CA VAL A 86 -8.98 7.25 6.73
C VAL A 86 -9.59 8.19 7.76
N GLY A 87 -9.01 8.21 8.96
CA GLY A 87 -9.56 8.99 10.06
C GLY A 87 -11.00 8.63 10.41
N GLY A 88 -11.38 7.37 10.23
CA GLY A 88 -12.74 6.88 10.46
C GLY A 88 -13.72 7.13 9.32
N ALA A 89 -13.33 7.85 8.28
CA ALA A 89 -14.18 8.11 7.12
C ALA A 89 -13.90 7.14 5.99
N VAL A 90 -14.94 6.71 5.27
CA VAL A 90 -14.78 5.81 4.12
C VAL A 90 -14.09 6.55 2.98
N ALA A 91 -12.88 6.10 2.63
CA ALA A 91 -12.11 6.62 1.50
C ALA A 91 -12.31 5.78 0.25
N PHE A 92 -12.58 4.49 0.41
CA PHE A 92 -12.82 3.56 -0.70
C PHE A 92 -13.74 2.44 -0.23
N GLN A 93 -14.62 2.00 -1.11
CA GLN A 93 -15.49 0.84 -0.89
C GLN A 93 -15.70 0.11 -2.21
N ALA A 94 -15.32 -1.17 -2.25
CA ALA A 94 -15.47 -1.99 -3.44
C ALA A 94 -16.94 -2.20 -3.80
N GLY A 95 -17.24 -2.24 -5.11
CA GLY A 95 -18.61 -2.44 -5.59
C GLY A 95 -19.52 -1.22 -5.46
N ARG A 96 -18.96 -0.07 -5.05
CA ARG A 96 -19.70 1.20 -5.00
C ARG A 96 -19.20 2.17 -6.05
N PRO A 97 -20.10 2.84 -6.80
CA PRO A 97 -19.68 3.87 -7.75
C PRO A 97 -19.13 5.11 -7.05
#